data_004e06bbd816755cd0a71689e19cbe69
#
_entry.id   004e06bbd816755cd0a71689e19cbe69
#
_cell.length_a   1.000
_cell.length_b   1.000
_cell.length_c   1.000
_cell.angle_alpha   90.00
_cell.angle_beta   90.00
_cell.angle_gamma   90.00
#
_symmetry.space_group_name_H-M   'P 1'
#
loop_
_entity.id
_entity.type
_entity.pdbx_description
1 polymer ?
#
loop_
_entity_poly.entity_id
_entity_poly.type
_entity_poly.pdbx_seq_one_letter_code
_entity_poly.pdbx_strand_id
1 'polypeptide(L)'
;MSFYSVGLELKLLDPSKIPRASMTSGLVQQFQHTVLPSVTPLATLICTLIAILPSIFCLWFKPQGPRGFLRCLILCALSSFMFGWHVHEKAILLAVLPMSLLSVGKAGDASIFLILTTTGHYSLFPLLFTAPELPIKILLMLLFTIYSISSLKTLFSRMTHLKSDSSRFFFRKEKPLFNWMETFYLLGLGPLEVFCEFVFPFTSWKLKYPFIPLLLTSVYCAVGITHAWFKLYVSVLTDPPVGKTKKQ
;
A
#
# COMPACT_ATOMS: atom_id res chain seq x y z
N MET A 1 -10.14 -13.56 14.09
CA MET A 1 -11.44 -14.17 14.42
C MET A 1 -12.01 -15.04 13.31
N SER A 2 -11.99 -14.62 12.05
CA SER A 2 -12.52 -15.46 10.93
C SER A 2 -11.90 -16.85 10.83
N PHE A 3 -10.60 -17.00 11.09
CA PHE A 3 -9.94 -18.32 11.11
C PHE A 3 -10.46 -19.23 12.21
N TYR A 4 -10.82 -18.67 13.36
CA TYR A 4 -11.40 -19.45 14.46
C TYR A 4 -12.82 -19.94 14.14
N SER A 5 -13.64 -19.12 13.44
CA SER A 5 -14.99 -19.53 13.00
C SER A 5 -14.93 -20.64 11.96
N VAL A 6 -14.01 -20.55 11.00
CA VAL A 6 -13.80 -21.60 9.99
C VAL A 6 -13.23 -22.86 10.62
N GLY A 7 -12.28 -22.75 11.56
CA GLY A 7 -11.72 -23.87 12.29
C GLY A 7 -12.73 -24.59 13.18
N LEU A 8 -13.71 -23.87 13.75
CA LEU A 8 -14.84 -24.43 14.49
C LEU A 8 -15.80 -25.21 13.57
N GLU A 9 -16.11 -24.65 12.39
CA GLU A 9 -17.00 -25.35 11.42
C GLU A 9 -16.36 -26.62 10.87
N LEU A 10 -15.05 -26.61 10.67
CA LEU A 10 -14.30 -27.81 10.26
C LEU A 10 -14.04 -28.80 11.41
N LYS A 11 -14.57 -28.53 12.61
CA LYS A 11 -14.33 -29.34 13.82
C LYS A 11 -12.86 -29.57 14.18
N LEU A 12 -11.98 -28.65 13.72
CA LEU A 12 -10.54 -28.69 13.99
C LEU A 12 -10.16 -28.01 15.32
N LEU A 13 -11.09 -27.27 15.94
CA LEU A 13 -10.84 -26.46 17.13
C LEU A 13 -11.89 -26.73 18.21
N ASP A 14 -11.44 -26.91 19.45
CA ASP A 14 -12.28 -27.02 20.64
C ASP A 14 -12.85 -25.64 21.02
N PRO A 15 -14.18 -25.48 21.16
CA PRO A 15 -14.79 -24.18 21.51
C PRO A 15 -14.31 -23.62 22.86
N SER A 16 -13.88 -24.47 23.77
CA SER A 16 -13.41 -24.10 25.12
C SER A 16 -12.03 -23.44 25.13
N LYS A 17 -11.26 -23.58 24.06
CA LYS A 17 -9.89 -23.04 23.93
C LYS A 17 -9.82 -21.74 23.15
N ILE A 18 -10.96 -21.21 22.74
CA ILE A 18 -10.97 -19.94 21.95
C ILE A 18 -10.96 -18.75 22.90
N PRO A 19 -9.93 -17.89 22.85
CA PRO A 19 -9.91 -16.70 23.65
C PRO A 19 -11.06 -15.76 23.24
N ARG A 20 -11.79 -15.23 24.23
CA ARG A 20 -12.84 -14.24 23.96
C ARG A 20 -12.23 -13.00 23.30
N ALA A 21 -12.86 -12.54 22.25
CA ALA A 21 -12.45 -11.29 21.60
C ALA A 21 -12.54 -10.14 22.62
N SER A 22 -11.43 -9.52 22.93
CA SER A 22 -11.39 -8.31 23.73
C SER A 22 -11.05 -7.14 22.81
N MET A 23 -11.79 -6.04 22.95
CA MET A 23 -11.45 -4.76 22.33
C MET A 23 -10.28 -4.18 23.10
N THR A 24 -9.16 -3.95 22.43
CA THR A 24 -7.93 -3.48 23.06
C THR A 24 -7.89 -1.98 23.28
N SER A 25 -8.88 -1.22 22.78
CA SER A 25 -8.97 0.27 22.89
C SER A 25 -7.65 0.97 22.55
N GLY A 26 -6.88 0.45 21.61
CA GLY A 26 -5.59 0.99 21.21
C GLY A 26 -4.40 0.56 22.09
N LEU A 27 -4.62 -0.24 23.12
CA LEU A 27 -3.54 -0.81 23.94
C LEU A 27 -2.99 -2.09 23.29
N VAL A 28 -1.68 -2.22 23.29
CA VAL A 28 -0.99 -3.43 22.82
C VAL A 28 -1.21 -4.55 23.83
N GLN A 29 -1.94 -5.59 23.43
CA GLN A 29 -2.08 -6.81 24.22
C GLN A 29 -1.37 -7.96 23.51
N GLN A 30 -0.57 -8.70 24.25
CA GLN A 30 0.05 -9.93 23.75
C GLN A 30 -0.99 -11.06 23.82
N PHE A 31 -1.52 -11.45 22.66
CA PHE A 31 -2.37 -12.62 22.54
C PHE A 31 -1.54 -13.85 22.19
N GLN A 32 -1.67 -14.89 22.97
CA GLN A 32 -1.19 -16.21 22.56
C GLN A 32 -2.23 -16.85 21.64
N HIS A 33 -1.86 -17.04 20.39
CA HIS A 33 -2.71 -17.74 19.43
C HIS A 33 -2.66 -19.24 19.69
N THR A 34 -3.83 -19.89 19.79
CA THR A 34 -3.93 -21.34 19.98
C THR A 34 -3.65 -22.14 18.71
N VAL A 35 -3.79 -21.55 17.54
CA VAL A 35 -3.71 -22.22 16.21
C VAL A 35 -2.56 -21.69 15.37
N LEU A 36 -2.29 -20.38 15.42
CA LEU A 36 -1.22 -19.75 14.65
C LEU A 36 0.03 -19.62 15.50
N PRO A 37 1.23 -19.85 14.93
CA PRO A 37 2.47 -19.61 15.65
C PRO A 37 2.54 -18.14 16.10
N SER A 38 2.92 -17.91 17.36
CA SER A 38 3.13 -16.57 17.86
C SER A 38 4.35 -15.93 17.19
N VAL A 39 4.12 -14.82 16.51
CA VAL A 39 5.21 -14.04 15.92
C VAL A 39 5.94 -13.31 17.05
N THR A 40 7.25 -13.42 17.14
CA THR A 40 8.05 -12.77 18.18
C THR A 40 8.58 -11.41 17.71
N PRO A 41 8.83 -10.45 18.64
CA PRO A 41 9.42 -9.16 18.28
C PRO A 41 10.77 -9.30 17.58
N LEU A 42 11.55 -10.32 17.96
CA LEU A 42 12.84 -10.60 17.34
C LEU A 42 12.69 -11.05 15.88
N ALA A 43 11.71 -11.92 15.59
CA ALA A 43 11.44 -12.36 14.23
C ALA A 43 11.05 -11.19 13.33
N THR A 44 10.19 -10.29 13.80
CA THR A 44 9.79 -9.08 13.03
C THR A 44 10.97 -8.13 12.83
N LEU A 45 11.83 -7.94 13.84
CA LEU A 45 13.05 -7.15 13.70
C LEU A 45 13.97 -7.74 12.62
N ILE A 46 14.22 -9.04 12.64
CA ILE A 46 15.04 -9.72 11.64
C ILE A 46 14.44 -9.56 10.23
N CYS A 47 13.14 -9.80 10.06
CA CYS A 47 12.45 -9.61 8.79
C CYS A 47 12.56 -8.17 8.28
N THR A 48 12.36 -7.19 9.16
CA THR A 48 12.50 -5.77 8.81
C THR A 48 13.93 -5.44 8.36
N LEU A 49 14.93 -5.91 9.08
CA LEU A 49 16.34 -5.68 8.72
C LEU A 49 16.67 -6.34 7.37
N ILE A 50 16.28 -7.59 7.14
CA ILE A 50 16.47 -8.27 5.85
C ILE A 50 15.82 -7.50 4.72
N ALA A 51 14.61 -6.95 4.93
CA ALA A 51 13.90 -6.18 3.93
C ALA A 51 14.54 -4.81 3.62
N ILE A 52 15.24 -4.19 4.59
CA ILE A 52 15.87 -2.87 4.45
C ILE A 52 17.29 -2.97 3.91
N LEU A 53 18.06 -3.96 4.33
CA LEU A 53 19.49 -4.08 4.03
C LEU A 53 19.87 -3.91 2.55
N PRO A 54 19.21 -4.56 1.58
CA PRO A 54 19.58 -4.41 0.17
C PRO A 54 19.45 -2.98 -0.34
N SER A 55 18.47 -2.21 0.16
CA SER A 55 18.30 -0.79 -0.23
C SER A 55 19.40 0.10 0.34
N ILE A 56 19.85 -0.18 1.58
CA ILE A 56 20.97 0.52 2.22
C ILE A 56 22.27 0.20 1.49
N PHE A 57 22.53 -1.08 1.18
CA PHE A 57 23.69 -1.47 0.40
C PHE A 57 23.71 -0.84 -1.00
N CYS A 58 22.53 -0.78 -1.65
CA CYS A 58 22.41 -0.11 -2.95
C CYS A 58 22.75 1.38 -2.84
N LEU A 59 22.28 2.07 -1.80
CA LEU A 59 22.59 3.47 -1.57
C LEU A 59 24.09 3.70 -1.29
N TRP A 60 24.73 2.79 -0.54
CA TRP A 60 26.13 2.87 -0.20
C TRP A 60 27.06 2.64 -1.40
N PHE A 61 26.82 1.58 -2.18
CA PHE A 61 27.69 1.22 -3.30
C PHE A 61 27.33 1.92 -4.62
N LYS A 62 26.07 2.37 -4.78
CA LYS A 62 25.58 3.03 -5.99
C LYS A 62 24.84 4.32 -5.61
N PRO A 63 25.54 5.39 -5.20
CA PRO A 63 24.89 6.62 -4.81
C PRO A 63 24.09 7.19 -5.97
N GLN A 64 22.78 7.35 -5.76
CA GLN A 64 21.81 7.86 -6.74
C GLN A 64 21.44 9.33 -6.46
N GLY A 65 22.19 10.00 -5.60
CA GLY A 65 21.92 11.37 -5.18
C GLY A 65 20.69 11.51 -4.28
N PRO A 66 20.10 12.72 -4.17
CA PRO A 66 18.98 12.98 -3.26
C PRO A 66 17.75 12.10 -3.53
N ARG A 67 17.49 11.76 -4.80
CA ARG A 67 16.38 10.85 -5.15
C ARG A 67 16.59 9.43 -4.65
N GLY A 68 17.81 8.92 -4.74
CA GLY A 68 18.16 7.60 -4.21
C GLY A 68 18.02 7.54 -2.71
N PHE A 69 18.45 8.59 -2.01
CA PHE A 69 18.27 8.71 -0.57
C PHE A 69 16.78 8.70 -0.18
N LEU A 70 15.93 9.50 -0.85
CA LEU A 70 14.49 9.54 -0.59
C LEU A 70 13.84 8.17 -0.84
N ARG A 71 14.21 7.47 -1.92
CA ARG A 71 13.68 6.12 -2.19
C ARG A 71 14.09 5.11 -1.12
N CYS A 72 15.34 5.16 -0.67
CA CYS A 72 15.80 4.33 0.44
C CYS A 72 15.00 4.63 1.72
N LEU A 73 14.80 5.90 2.04
CA LEU A 73 14.00 6.34 3.19
C LEU A 73 12.56 5.79 3.12
N ILE A 74 11.93 5.89 1.95
CA ILE A 74 10.56 5.37 1.74
C ILE A 74 10.53 3.85 1.87
N LEU A 75 11.52 3.14 1.34
CA LEU A 75 11.62 1.68 1.50
C LEU A 75 11.81 1.28 2.95
N CYS A 76 12.62 2.00 3.72
CA CYS A 76 12.76 1.78 5.15
C CYS A 76 11.42 1.97 5.88
N ALA A 77 10.70 3.05 5.57
CA ALA A 77 9.39 3.32 6.16
C ALA A 77 8.35 2.24 5.79
N LEU A 78 8.27 1.84 4.52
CA LEU A 78 7.36 0.78 4.07
C LEU A 78 7.72 -0.59 4.64
N SER A 79 9.01 -0.94 4.68
CA SER A 79 9.45 -2.20 5.26
C SER A 79 9.16 -2.26 6.76
N SER A 80 9.37 -1.15 7.49
CA SER A 80 9.01 -1.05 8.90
C SER A 80 7.49 -1.13 9.11
N PHE A 81 6.70 -0.55 8.20
CA PHE A 81 5.24 -0.67 8.23
C PHE A 81 4.76 -2.11 7.99
N MET A 82 5.36 -2.83 7.02
CA MET A 82 4.93 -4.17 6.66
C MET A 82 5.39 -5.25 7.63
N PHE A 83 6.59 -5.13 8.18
CA PHE A 83 7.23 -6.17 8.99
C PHE A 83 7.42 -5.80 10.47
N GLY A 84 7.06 -4.58 10.87
CA GLY A 84 7.18 -4.13 12.26
C GLY A 84 6.28 -4.91 13.22
N TRP A 85 6.71 -5.03 14.48
CA TRP A 85 6.00 -5.79 15.52
C TRP A 85 4.59 -5.27 15.79
N HIS A 86 4.46 -4.02 16.12
CA HIS A 86 3.19 -3.34 16.36
C HIS A 86 3.20 -2.02 15.63
N VAL A 87 2.60 -2.00 14.46
CA VAL A 87 2.56 -0.83 13.61
C VAL A 87 1.15 -0.28 13.59
N HIS A 88 1.05 1.01 13.90
CA HIS A 88 -0.20 1.73 13.78
C HIS A 88 -0.50 1.97 12.30
N GLU A 89 -1.76 1.85 11.89
CA GLU A 89 -2.19 2.02 10.50
C GLU A 89 -1.80 3.38 9.91
N LYS A 90 -1.74 4.43 10.73
CA LYS A 90 -1.29 5.78 10.33
C LYS A 90 0.20 5.85 9.97
N ALA A 91 1.00 4.86 10.35
CA ALA A 91 2.44 4.84 10.05
C ALA A 91 2.74 4.76 8.55
N ILE A 92 1.77 4.33 7.72
CA ILE A 92 1.90 4.37 6.26
C ILE A 92 2.17 5.79 5.74
N LEU A 93 1.73 6.83 6.45
CA LEU A 93 1.98 8.23 6.08
C LEU A 93 3.47 8.59 6.05
N LEU A 94 4.30 7.91 6.85
CA LEU A 94 5.76 8.08 6.82
C LEU A 94 6.36 7.71 5.45
N ALA A 95 5.71 6.83 4.71
CA ALA A 95 6.11 6.48 3.36
C ALA A 95 5.40 7.34 2.29
N VAL A 96 4.11 7.63 2.47
CA VAL A 96 3.29 8.39 1.51
C VAL A 96 3.80 9.83 1.36
N LEU A 97 4.12 10.51 2.46
CA LEU A 97 4.55 11.91 2.42
C LEU A 97 5.86 12.10 1.62
N PRO A 98 6.97 11.40 1.92
CA PRO A 98 8.18 11.55 1.10
C PRO A 98 8.00 11.01 -0.32
N MET A 99 7.10 10.01 -0.55
CA MET A 99 6.79 9.53 -1.89
C MET A 99 6.10 10.58 -2.76
N SER A 100 5.32 11.50 -2.16
CA SER A 100 4.71 12.61 -2.88
C SER A 100 5.75 13.52 -3.53
N LEU A 101 6.90 13.73 -2.89
CA LEU A 101 8.02 14.53 -3.43
C LEU A 101 8.67 13.85 -4.64
N LEU A 102 8.73 12.51 -4.67
CA LEU A 102 9.27 11.76 -5.79
C LEU A 102 8.30 11.67 -6.98
N SER A 103 7.01 11.75 -6.73
CA SER A 103 5.95 11.53 -7.72
C SER A 103 6.01 12.50 -8.90
N VAL A 104 6.50 13.71 -8.71
CA VAL A 104 6.64 14.73 -9.77
C VAL A 104 7.86 14.52 -10.66
N GLY A 105 8.78 13.64 -10.29
CA GLY A 105 10.07 13.47 -10.98
C GLY A 105 10.06 12.47 -12.13
N LYS A 106 9.38 11.33 -11.96
CA LYS A 106 9.29 10.23 -12.94
C LYS A 106 7.89 9.63 -12.93
N ALA A 107 7.37 9.26 -14.12
CA ALA A 107 6.05 8.61 -14.23
C ALA A 107 5.96 7.28 -13.45
N GLY A 108 7.07 6.53 -13.35
CA GLY A 108 7.12 5.32 -12.53
C GLY A 108 6.94 5.59 -11.03
N ASP A 109 7.57 6.65 -10.51
CA ASP A 109 7.42 7.08 -9.11
C ASP A 109 6.00 7.62 -8.86
N ALA A 110 5.42 8.33 -9.83
CA ALA A 110 4.04 8.81 -9.77
C ALA A 110 3.02 7.66 -9.68
N SER A 111 3.22 6.60 -10.47
CA SER A 111 2.37 5.40 -10.41
C SER A 111 2.45 4.73 -9.03
N ILE A 112 3.65 4.58 -8.47
CA ILE A 112 3.84 4.01 -7.13
C ILE A 112 3.14 4.88 -6.07
N PHE A 113 3.32 6.21 -6.14
CA PHE A 113 2.66 7.16 -5.25
C PHE A 113 1.14 7.02 -5.29
N LEU A 114 0.55 6.99 -6.48
CA LEU A 114 -0.91 6.91 -6.62
C LEU A 114 -1.47 5.58 -6.10
N ILE A 115 -0.80 4.46 -6.36
CA ILE A 115 -1.21 3.16 -5.82
C ILE A 115 -1.10 3.17 -4.30
N LEU A 116 0.05 3.58 -3.77
CA LEU A 116 0.31 3.57 -2.34
C LEU A 116 -0.64 4.48 -1.57
N THR A 117 -0.88 5.69 -2.07
CA THR A 117 -1.73 6.67 -1.38
C THR A 117 -3.21 6.30 -1.46
N THR A 118 -3.71 5.85 -2.62
CA THR A 118 -5.11 5.42 -2.78
C THR A 118 -5.39 4.19 -1.91
N THR A 119 -4.50 3.19 -1.96
CA THR A 119 -4.62 1.99 -1.12
C THR A 119 -4.49 2.32 0.37
N GLY A 120 -3.56 3.20 0.73
CA GLY A 120 -3.36 3.64 2.11
C GLY A 120 -4.57 4.39 2.67
N HIS A 121 -5.20 5.28 1.90
CA HIS A 121 -6.43 5.95 2.31
C HIS A 121 -7.59 4.94 2.45
N TYR A 122 -7.74 4.04 1.48
CA TYR A 122 -8.80 3.04 1.52
C TYR A 122 -8.64 2.08 2.71
N SER A 123 -7.42 1.73 3.09
CA SER A 123 -7.14 0.85 4.23
C SER A 123 -7.63 1.42 5.58
N LEU A 124 -7.84 2.73 5.65
CA LEU A 124 -8.38 3.42 6.84
C LEU A 124 -9.92 3.43 6.91
N PHE A 125 -10.60 3.03 5.84
CA PHE A 125 -12.07 3.05 5.77
C PHE A 125 -12.76 2.24 6.87
N PRO A 126 -12.28 1.05 7.24
CA PRO A 126 -12.88 0.29 8.34
C PRO A 126 -12.81 0.96 9.72
N LEU A 127 -11.93 1.96 9.89
CA LEU A 127 -11.84 2.74 11.13
C LEU A 127 -12.95 3.80 11.23
N LEU A 128 -13.49 4.21 10.07
CA LEU A 128 -14.59 5.18 9.94
C LEU A 128 -15.88 4.39 9.70
N PHE A 129 -16.49 3.91 10.78
CA PHE A 129 -17.64 2.99 10.72
C PHE A 129 -18.98 3.65 10.98
N THR A 130 -19.02 4.96 11.25
CA THR A 130 -20.27 5.68 11.50
C THR A 130 -20.97 6.01 10.16
N ALA A 131 -22.29 5.84 10.12
CA ALA A 131 -23.08 6.07 8.90
C ALA A 131 -22.95 7.51 8.32
N PRO A 132 -22.85 8.59 9.14
CA PRO A 132 -22.64 9.94 8.62
C PRO A 132 -21.26 10.16 7.97
N GLU A 133 -20.24 9.34 8.33
CA GLU A 133 -18.88 9.47 7.79
C GLU A 133 -18.74 8.81 6.41
N LEU A 134 -19.63 7.89 6.05
CA LEU A 134 -19.57 7.15 4.79
C LEU A 134 -19.48 8.06 3.55
N PRO A 135 -20.38 9.04 3.32
CA PRO A 135 -20.30 9.89 2.14
C PRO A 135 -19.06 10.76 2.13
N ILE A 136 -18.61 11.23 3.29
CA ILE A 136 -17.45 12.11 3.41
C ILE A 136 -16.16 11.35 3.09
N LYS A 137 -15.96 10.14 3.65
CA LYS A 137 -14.76 9.32 3.39
C LYS A 137 -14.64 8.97 1.90
N ILE A 138 -15.76 8.57 1.25
CA ILE A 138 -15.75 8.23 -0.18
C ILE A 138 -15.49 9.48 -1.02
N LEU A 139 -16.17 10.59 -0.75
CA LEU A 139 -16.00 11.83 -1.50
C LEU A 139 -14.56 12.35 -1.43
N LEU A 140 -13.99 12.43 -0.24
CA LEU A 140 -12.61 12.90 -0.06
C LEU A 140 -11.59 12.00 -0.78
N MET A 141 -11.74 10.67 -0.69
CA MET A 141 -10.86 9.75 -1.38
C MET A 141 -10.98 9.90 -2.91
N LEU A 142 -12.19 10.00 -3.44
CA LEU A 142 -12.41 10.19 -4.88
C LEU A 142 -11.85 11.52 -5.38
N LEU A 143 -12.14 12.62 -4.68
CA LEU A 143 -11.62 13.95 -5.03
C LEU A 143 -10.09 13.96 -5.06
N PHE A 144 -9.47 13.43 -3.99
CA PHE A 144 -8.02 13.35 -3.91
C PHE A 144 -7.44 12.49 -5.04
N THR A 145 -7.99 11.31 -5.29
CA THR A 145 -7.50 10.37 -6.29
C THR A 145 -7.65 10.93 -7.71
N ILE A 146 -8.81 11.48 -8.05
CA ILE A 146 -9.07 12.07 -9.37
C ILE A 146 -8.17 13.29 -9.59
N TYR A 147 -8.05 14.17 -8.59
CA TYR A 147 -7.20 15.35 -8.66
C TYR A 147 -5.74 14.94 -8.87
N SER A 148 -5.23 14.01 -8.08
CA SER A 148 -3.83 13.55 -8.15
C SER A 148 -3.52 12.89 -9.49
N ILE A 149 -4.41 12.02 -10.00
CA ILE A 149 -4.25 11.38 -11.31
C ILE A 149 -4.25 12.43 -12.42
N SER A 150 -5.20 13.37 -12.41
CA SER A 150 -5.32 14.41 -13.43
C SER A 150 -4.12 15.35 -13.45
N SER A 151 -3.68 15.78 -12.25
CA SER A 151 -2.52 16.67 -12.10
C SER A 151 -1.23 16.02 -12.58
N LEU A 152 -0.98 14.77 -12.19
CA LEU A 152 0.22 14.04 -12.60
C LEU A 152 0.18 13.69 -14.09
N LYS A 153 -0.96 13.31 -14.66
CA LYS A 153 -1.11 13.10 -16.10
C LYS A 153 -0.78 14.39 -16.88
N THR A 154 -1.37 15.50 -16.47
CA THR A 154 -1.12 16.81 -17.12
C THR A 154 0.35 17.21 -17.02
N LEU A 155 0.98 17.01 -15.85
CA LEU A 155 2.40 17.30 -15.66
C LEU A 155 3.29 16.48 -16.60
N PHE A 156 3.07 15.16 -16.69
CA PHE A 156 3.90 14.29 -17.54
C PHE A 156 3.63 14.51 -19.03
N SER A 157 2.38 14.78 -19.43
CA SER A 157 2.04 15.16 -20.80
C SER A 157 2.79 16.44 -21.20
N ARG A 158 2.74 17.50 -20.39
CA ARG A 158 3.48 18.75 -20.64
C ARG A 158 4.99 18.52 -20.74
N MET A 159 5.57 17.73 -19.84
CA MET A 159 7.00 17.41 -19.88
C MET A 159 7.39 16.64 -21.15
N THR A 160 6.52 15.79 -21.67
CA THR A 160 6.75 15.05 -22.91
C THR A 160 6.71 16.00 -24.11
N HIS A 161 5.76 16.92 -24.17
CA HIS A 161 5.66 17.93 -25.23
C HIS A 161 6.89 18.85 -25.27
N LEU A 162 7.34 19.36 -24.12
CA LEU A 162 8.54 20.20 -24.05
C LEU A 162 9.81 19.48 -24.51
N LYS A 163 9.94 18.18 -24.26
CA LYS A 163 11.06 17.38 -24.75
C LYS A 163 10.97 17.03 -26.24
N SER A 164 9.76 16.94 -26.78
CA SER A 164 9.54 16.69 -28.22
C SER A 164 9.90 17.92 -29.07
N ASP A 165 9.66 19.12 -28.57
CA ASP A 165 9.98 20.37 -29.26
C ASP A 165 11.52 20.60 -29.36
N SER A 166 12.29 20.05 -28.42
CA SER A 166 13.75 20.13 -28.38
C SER A 166 14.48 19.09 -29.24
N SER A 167 13.82 18.03 -29.68
CA SER A 167 14.41 16.99 -30.54
C SER A 167 13.50 16.70 -31.72
N ARG A 168 13.91 17.17 -32.92
CA ARG A 168 13.25 16.86 -34.19
C ARG A 168 13.08 15.38 -34.38
N PHE A 169 11.81 14.96 -34.60
CA PHE A 169 11.48 13.69 -35.21
C PHE A 169 11.71 12.40 -34.39
N PHE A 170 10.85 12.15 -33.37
CA PHE A 170 10.42 10.77 -33.10
C PHE A 170 9.09 10.81 -32.33
N PHE A 171 8.03 10.22 -32.88
CA PHE A 171 6.77 9.95 -32.20
C PHE A 171 7.03 9.01 -30.99
N ARG A 172 7.39 9.57 -29.84
CA ARG A 172 7.54 8.81 -28.62
C ARG A 172 6.16 8.63 -27.99
N LYS A 173 5.53 7.49 -28.24
CA LYS A 173 4.26 7.06 -27.64
C LYS A 173 4.29 7.35 -26.13
N GLU A 174 3.37 8.18 -25.65
CA GLU A 174 3.22 8.45 -24.23
C GLU A 174 3.09 7.13 -23.47
N LYS A 175 4.00 6.90 -22.52
CA LYS A 175 3.86 5.74 -21.64
C LYS A 175 2.68 6.00 -20.71
N PRO A 176 1.69 5.10 -20.64
CA PRO A 176 0.56 5.27 -19.73
C PRO A 176 1.10 5.34 -18.29
N LEU A 177 0.47 6.19 -17.46
CA LEU A 177 0.84 6.37 -16.06
C LEU A 177 0.71 5.07 -15.28
N PHE A 178 -0.31 4.28 -15.59
CA PHE A 178 -0.58 2.97 -14.99
C PHE A 178 -0.42 1.85 -16.01
N ASN A 179 0.03 0.72 -15.52
CA ASN A 179 -0.09 -0.54 -16.25
C ASN A 179 -1.56 -1.01 -16.20
N TRP A 180 -1.99 -1.86 -17.14
CA TRP A 180 -3.36 -2.38 -17.16
C TRP A 180 -3.74 -3.07 -15.84
N MET A 181 -2.84 -3.84 -15.24
CA MET A 181 -3.05 -4.50 -13.94
C MET A 181 -3.27 -3.49 -12.81
N GLU A 182 -2.49 -2.42 -12.78
CA GLU A 182 -2.62 -1.34 -11.79
C GLU A 182 -3.96 -0.60 -11.93
N THR A 183 -4.40 -0.40 -13.17
CA THR A 183 -5.71 0.21 -13.45
C THR A 183 -6.85 -0.69 -12.96
N PHE A 184 -6.80 -1.98 -13.25
CA PHE A 184 -7.81 -2.94 -12.76
C PHE A 184 -7.81 -3.04 -11.24
N TYR A 185 -6.65 -3.03 -10.61
CA TYR A 185 -6.52 -3.02 -9.16
C TYR A 185 -7.20 -1.79 -8.55
N LEU A 186 -6.91 -0.58 -9.05
CA LEU A 186 -7.50 0.65 -8.54
C LEU A 186 -9.03 0.70 -8.79
N LEU A 187 -9.49 0.26 -9.95
CA LEU A 187 -10.91 0.16 -10.26
C LEU A 187 -11.63 -0.86 -9.36
N GLY A 188 -10.96 -1.91 -8.95
CA GLY A 188 -11.53 -2.94 -8.08
C GLY A 188 -11.83 -2.48 -6.65
N LEU A 189 -11.26 -1.36 -6.20
CA LEU A 189 -11.60 -0.75 -4.91
C LEU A 189 -13.07 -0.30 -4.85
N GLY A 190 -13.62 0.18 -5.96
CA GLY A 190 -15.03 0.59 -6.03
C GLY A 190 -16.01 -0.56 -5.78
N PRO A 191 -15.98 -1.65 -6.56
CA PRO A 191 -16.79 -2.84 -6.28
C PRO A 191 -16.60 -3.41 -4.88
N LEU A 192 -15.37 -3.38 -4.35
CA LEU A 192 -15.09 -3.84 -2.99
C LEU A 192 -15.83 -2.99 -1.95
N GLU A 193 -15.80 -1.66 -2.08
CA GLU A 193 -16.52 -0.76 -1.18
C GLU A 193 -18.04 -0.94 -1.29
N VAL A 194 -18.55 -1.05 -2.50
CA VAL A 194 -20.00 -1.33 -2.74
C VAL A 194 -20.39 -2.64 -2.09
N PHE A 195 -19.58 -3.67 -2.19
CA PHE A 195 -19.85 -4.93 -1.52
C PHE A 195 -19.85 -4.78 0.01
N CYS A 196 -18.82 -4.17 0.57
CA CYS A 196 -18.64 -4.06 2.02
C CYS A 196 -19.74 -3.22 2.70
N GLU A 197 -20.13 -2.09 2.08
CA GLU A 197 -21.05 -1.13 2.70
C GLU A 197 -22.51 -1.34 2.29
N PHE A 198 -22.78 -1.81 1.06
CA PHE A 198 -24.15 -1.90 0.55
C PHE A 198 -24.67 -3.33 0.36
N VAL A 199 -23.81 -4.29 0.03
CA VAL A 199 -24.25 -5.66 -0.20
C VAL A 199 -24.17 -6.50 1.06
N PHE A 200 -23.02 -6.49 1.73
CA PHE A 200 -22.74 -7.32 2.88
C PHE A 200 -23.75 -7.14 4.04
N PRO A 201 -24.19 -5.91 4.41
CA PRO A 201 -25.17 -5.71 5.50
C PRO A 201 -26.50 -6.42 5.31
N PHE A 202 -26.89 -6.69 4.05
CA PHE A 202 -28.15 -7.38 3.71
C PHE A 202 -27.99 -8.90 3.55
N THR A 203 -26.76 -9.42 3.63
CA THR A 203 -26.50 -10.85 3.57
C THR A 203 -26.66 -11.53 4.92
N SER A 204 -27.15 -12.77 4.93
CA SER A 204 -27.20 -13.62 6.14
C SER A 204 -25.80 -13.90 6.71
N TRP A 205 -24.75 -13.69 5.94
CA TRP A 205 -23.33 -13.83 6.35
C TRP A 205 -22.91 -12.83 7.42
N LYS A 206 -23.59 -11.69 7.53
CA LYS A 206 -23.33 -10.69 8.58
C LYS A 206 -23.42 -11.27 10.00
N LEU A 207 -24.39 -12.17 10.24
CA LEU A 207 -24.55 -12.81 11.55
C LEU A 207 -23.49 -13.88 11.81
N LYS A 208 -23.08 -14.61 10.77
CA LYS A 208 -22.15 -15.75 10.90
C LYS A 208 -20.69 -15.28 10.81
N TYR A 209 -20.40 -14.32 9.94
CA TYR A 209 -19.03 -13.87 9.64
C TYR A 209 -18.93 -12.33 9.60
N PRO A 210 -19.11 -11.64 10.73
CA PRO A 210 -19.17 -10.17 10.75
C PRO A 210 -17.88 -9.48 10.29
N PHE A 211 -16.76 -10.20 10.25
CA PHE A 211 -15.43 -9.67 9.90
C PHE A 211 -15.04 -9.82 8.42
N ILE A 212 -15.93 -10.32 7.56
CA ILE A 212 -15.64 -10.47 6.13
C ILE A 212 -15.25 -9.14 5.47
N PRO A 213 -15.95 -8.01 5.66
CA PRO A 213 -15.56 -6.74 5.06
C PRO A 213 -14.15 -6.31 5.45
N LEU A 214 -13.83 -6.40 6.74
CA LEU A 214 -12.49 -6.07 7.26
C LEU A 214 -11.41 -6.97 6.67
N LEU A 215 -11.68 -8.28 6.57
CA LEU A 215 -10.75 -9.25 5.99
C LEU A 215 -10.49 -8.95 4.52
N LEU A 216 -11.54 -8.74 3.73
CA LEU A 216 -11.43 -8.43 2.30
C LEU A 216 -10.67 -7.13 2.06
N THR A 217 -11.01 -6.07 2.80
CA THR A 217 -10.30 -4.79 2.72
C THR A 217 -8.83 -4.95 3.08
N SER A 218 -8.51 -5.63 4.18
CA SER A 218 -7.13 -5.89 4.59
C SER A 218 -6.33 -6.64 3.54
N VAL A 219 -6.86 -7.73 3.01
CA VAL A 219 -6.17 -8.55 2.00
C VAL A 219 -5.96 -7.76 0.72
N TYR A 220 -7.00 -7.04 0.28
CA TYR A 220 -6.91 -6.23 -0.94
C TYR A 220 -5.88 -5.11 -0.81
N CYS A 221 -5.89 -4.38 0.31
CA CYS A 221 -4.91 -3.34 0.59
C CYS A 221 -3.49 -3.90 0.74
N ALA A 222 -3.32 -5.07 1.36
CA ALA A 222 -2.02 -5.72 1.47
C ALA A 222 -1.40 -6.01 0.10
N VAL A 223 -2.21 -6.45 -0.88
CA VAL A 223 -1.74 -6.67 -2.26
C VAL A 223 -1.22 -5.37 -2.88
N GLY A 224 -1.95 -4.25 -2.74
CA GLY A 224 -1.54 -2.96 -3.30
C GLY A 224 -0.28 -2.39 -2.66
N ILE A 225 -0.20 -2.45 -1.33
CA ILE A 225 0.98 -1.97 -0.59
C ILE A 225 2.20 -2.82 -0.92
N THR A 226 2.06 -4.15 -0.98
CA THR A 226 3.14 -5.07 -1.36
C THR A 226 3.60 -4.83 -2.80
N HIS A 227 2.67 -4.61 -3.74
CA HIS A 227 3.00 -4.25 -5.12
C HIS A 227 3.77 -2.94 -5.20
N ALA A 228 3.34 -1.89 -4.49
CA ALA A 228 4.02 -0.60 -4.44
C ALA A 228 5.44 -0.73 -3.84
N TRP A 229 5.58 -1.48 -2.74
CA TRP A 229 6.86 -1.78 -2.12
C TRP A 229 7.80 -2.50 -3.08
N PHE A 230 7.34 -3.57 -3.73
CA PHE A 230 8.14 -4.36 -4.68
C PHE A 230 8.56 -3.51 -5.90
N LYS A 231 7.64 -2.74 -6.46
CA LYS A 231 7.91 -1.86 -7.60
C LYS A 231 8.95 -0.79 -7.26
N LEU A 232 8.85 -0.18 -6.07
CA LEU A 232 9.85 0.77 -5.57
C LEU A 232 11.20 0.09 -5.35
N TYR A 233 11.18 -1.12 -4.79
CA TYR A 233 12.37 -1.92 -4.54
C TYR A 233 13.14 -2.22 -5.83
N VAL A 234 12.45 -2.72 -6.85
CA VAL A 234 13.02 -2.95 -8.18
C VAL A 234 13.58 -1.65 -8.76
N SER A 235 12.86 -0.53 -8.62
CA SER A 235 13.32 0.79 -9.09
C SER A 235 14.64 1.22 -8.42
N VAL A 236 14.81 0.98 -7.12
CA VAL A 236 16.07 1.30 -6.40
C VAL A 236 17.23 0.45 -6.89
N LEU A 237 16.99 -0.84 -7.12
CA LEU A 237 18.05 -1.76 -7.55
C LEU A 237 18.48 -1.56 -9.01
N THR A 238 17.55 -1.14 -9.89
CA THR A 238 17.78 -1.05 -11.34
C THR A 238 18.21 0.32 -11.82
N ASP A 239 17.94 1.39 -11.07
CA ASP A 239 18.32 2.75 -11.49
C ASP A 239 19.87 2.91 -11.50
N PRO A 240 20.43 3.54 -12.55
CA PRO A 240 21.88 3.74 -12.66
C PRO A 240 22.37 4.77 -11.62
N PRO A 241 23.63 4.65 -11.15
CA PRO A 241 24.25 5.61 -10.25
C PRO A 241 24.40 6.98 -10.94
N VAL A 242 24.35 8.06 -10.14
CA VAL A 242 24.62 9.43 -10.60
C VAL A 242 26.05 9.49 -11.14
N GLY A 243 26.24 9.91 -12.38
CA GLY A 243 27.56 10.03 -13.03
C GLY A 243 27.81 9.14 -14.26
N LYS A 244 26.94 8.15 -14.52
CA LYS A 244 26.98 7.35 -15.76
C LYS A 244 25.93 7.76 -16.79
N THR A 245 25.49 9.01 -16.78
CA THR A 245 24.76 9.54 -17.94
C THR A 245 25.78 9.65 -19.06
N LYS A 246 25.68 8.77 -20.06
CA LYS A 246 26.51 8.74 -21.24
C LYS A 246 26.71 10.15 -21.77
N LYS A 247 27.97 10.62 -21.79
CA LYS A 247 28.42 11.60 -22.78
C LYS A 247 28.23 10.91 -24.14
N GLN A 248 27.16 11.24 -24.82
CA GLN A 248 26.99 11.12 -26.27
C GLN A 248 26.70 12.48 -26.81
#